data_23b37876e9e3b31220873377e1232640
#
_entry.id   23b37876e9e3b31220873377e1232640
#
_cell.length_a   1.000
_cell.length_b   1.000
_cell.length_c   1.000
_cell.angle_alpha   90.00
_cell.angle_beta   90.00
_cell.angle_gamma   90.00
#
_symmetry.space_group_name_H-M   'P 1'
#
loop_
_entity.id
_entity.type
_entity.pdbx_description
1 polymer ?
#
loop_
_entity_poly.entity_id
_entity_poly.type
_entity_poly.pdbx_seq_one_letter_code
_entity_poly.pdbx_strand_id
1 'polypeptide(L)'
;MKARIVFAIALLMLLGPAAAQQEVSLVGTWTGQRERSAKIEGYRGGLATLVITEQKGRAFKGYLSRTNKEGDEKEELWGAMTPGGRLIAGADDEGVYSFLLINQNTLDYCYVESGKGPRAVCARLVRKR
;
A
#
# COMPACT_ATOMS: atom_id res chain seq x y z
N MET A 1 42.80 -47.56 -39.03
CA MET A 1 42.70 -46.17 -38.55
C MET A 1 41.24 -45.90 -38.17
N LYS A 2 40.93 -45.78 -36.89
CA LYS A 2 39.58 -45.53 -36.43
C LYS A 2 39.50 -44.05 -36.01
N ALA A 3 38.78 -43.25 -36.80
CA ALA A 3 38.46 -41.85 -36.44
C ALA A 3 37.39 -41.82 -35.35
N ARG A 4 37.72 -41.26 -34.19
CA ARG A 4 36.76 -40.98 -33.12
C ARG A 4 36.25 -39.54 -33.31
N ILE A 5 35.00 -39.43 -33.73
CA ILE A 5 34.28 -38.16 -33.78
C ILE A 5 33.78 -37.88 -32.37
N VAL A 6 34.33 -36.85 -31.72
CA VAL A 6 33.84 -36.32 -30.44
C VAL A 6 32.76 -35.30 -30.73
N PHE A 7 31.51 -35.65 -30.46
CA PHE A 7 30.38 -34.73 -30.50
C PHE A 7 30.43 -33.87 -29.20
N ALA A 8 30.85 -32.65 -29.33
CA ALA A 8 30.72 -31.66 -28.29
C ALA A 8 29.29 -31.09 -28.32
N ILE A 9 28.44 -31.52 -27.41
CA ILE A 9 27.11 -30.92 -27.21
C ILE A 9 27.31 -29.60 -26.44
N ALA A 10 27.24 -28.49 -27.16
CA ALA A 10 27.18 -27.15 -26.56
C ALA A 10 25.78 -26.95 -25.96
N LEU A 11 25.65 -27.10 -24.67
CA LEU A 11 24.44 -26.76 -23.92
C LEU A 11 24.36 -25.24 -23.80
N LEU A 12 23.69 -24.58 -24.77
CA LEU A 12 23.33 -23.16 -24.66
C LEU A 12 22.28 -23.02 -23.54
N MET A 13 22.71 -22.58 -22.38
CA MET A 13 21.80 -22.09 -21.35
C MET A 13 21.19 -20.79 -21.84
N LEU A 14 19.97 -20.84 -22.31
CA LEU A 14 19.11 -19.69 -22.54
C LEU A 14 18.72 -19.10 -21.17
N LEU A 15 19.60 -18.28 -20.62
CA LEU A 15 19.22 -17.35 -19.55
C LEU A 15 18.35 -16.27 -20.19
N GLY A 16 17.05 -16.54 -20.27
CA GLY A 16 16.09 -15.49 -20.58
C GLY A 16 16.19 -14.37 -19.56
N PRO A 17 16.04 -13.09 -19.94
CA PRO A 17 16.00 -12.00 -18.98
C PRO A 17 14.87 -12.30 -18.00
N ALA A 18 15.20 -12.35 -16.71
CA ALA A 18 14.19 -12.39 -15.66
C ALA A 18 13.33 -11.13 -15.84
N ALA A 19 12.08 -11.31 -16.24
CA ALA A 19 11.14 -10.19 -16.33
C ALA A 19 11.08 -9.53 -14.96
N ALA A 20 11.58 -8.29 -14.87
CA ALA A 20 11.46 -7.51 -13.66
C ALA A 20 9.98 -7.39 -13.35
N GLN A 21 9.55 -7.89 -12.18
CA GLN A 21 8.18 -7.81 -11.72
C GLN A 21 7.85 -6.32 -11.59
N GLN A 22 6.92 -5.82 -12.41
CA GLN A 22 6.56 -4.41 -12.42
C GLN A 22 5.91 -4.08 -11.07
N GLU A 23 6.49 -3.14 -10.34
CA GLU A 23 5.97 -2.71 -9.06
C GLU A 23 4.60 -2.05 -9.23
N VAL A 24 3.68 -2.38 -8.33
CA VAL A 24 2.34 -1.79 -8.33
C VAL A 24 2.44 -0.32 -7.97
N SER A 25 1.83 0.55 -8.77
CA SER A 25 1.71 1.97 -8.44
C SER A 25 0.50 2.21 -7.54
N LEU A 26 0.75 2.82 -6.40
CA LEU A 26 -0.29 3.30 -5.49
C LEU A 26 -0.65 4.77 -5.74
N VAL A 27 0.08 5.47 -6.59
CA VAL A 27 -0.14 6.90 -6.88
C VAL A 27 -1.57 7.12 -7.38
N GLY A 28 -2.24 8.09 -6.79
CA GLY A 28 -3.63 8.42 -7.11
C GLY A 28 -4.46 8.71 -5.88
N THR A 29 -5.75 8.83 -6.10
CA THR A 29 -6.74 9.15 -5.08
C THR A 29 -7.64 7.95 -4.81
N TRP A 30 -7.81 7.61 -3.55
CA TRP A 30 -8.56 6.46 -3.07
C TRP A 30 -9.60 6.92 -2.06
N THR A 31 -10.85 6.48 -2.19
CA THR A 31 -11.94 6.91 -1.30
C THR A 31 -12.77 5.75 -0.80
N GLY A 32 -13.33 5.90 0.39
CA GLY A 32 -14.25 4.92 0.97
C GLY A 32 -14.81 5.36 2.30
N GLN A 33 -15.81 4.63 2.78
CA GLN A 33 -16.39 4.86 4.09
C GLN A 33 -15.52 4.22 5.17
N ARG A 34 -15.23 4.99 6.20
CA ARG A 34 -14.48 4.56 7.37
C ARG A 34 -15.39 4.34 8.57
N GLU A 35 -14.98 3.42 9.42
CA GLU A 35 -15.56 3.22 10.74
C GLU A 35 -14.46 3.37 11.79
N ARG A 36 -14.78 4.03 12.88
CA ARG A 36 -13.85 4.35 13.96
C ARG A 36 -14.41 3.99 15.33
N SER A 37 -13.56 3.42 16.16
CA SER A 37 -13.74 3.30 17.59
C SER A 37 -12.65 4.08 18.33
N ALA A 38 -13.01 4.97 19.20
CA ALA A 38 -12.08 5.78 19.99
C ALA A 38 -12.51 5.85 21.46
N LYS A 39 -11.53 5.83 22.37
CA LYS A 39 -11.78 5.88 23.81
C LYS A 39 -12.53 7.15 24.21
N ILE A 40 -12.13 8.30 23.71
CA ILE A 40 -12.68 9.60 24.12
C ILE A 40 -13.91 9.96 23.28
N GLU A 41 -13.82 9.82 21.95
CA GLU A 41 -14.84 10.33 21.02
C GLU A 41 -15.86 9.27 20.60
N GLY A 42 -15.68 8.01 21.03
CA GLY A 42 -16.60 6.91 20.74
C GLY A 42 -16.59 6.44 19.29
N TYR A 43 -17.73 5.94 18.84
CA TYR A 43 -17.92 5.41 17.51
C TYR A 43 -18.27 6.52 16.52
N ARG A 44 -17.57 6.56 15.39
CA ARG A 44 -17.85 7.48 14.28
C ARG A 44 -17.59 6.82 12.95
N GLY A 45 -18.35 7.26 11.93
CA GLY A 45 -18.12 6.95 10.52
C GLY A 45 -17.76 8.21 9.75
N GLY A 46 -17.65 8.09 8.44
CA GLY A 46 -17.43 9.19 7.52
C GLY A 46 -16.60 8.79 6.31
N LEU A 47 -16.37 9.74 5.43
CA LEU A 47 -15.55 9.55 4.23
C LEU A 47 -14.07 9.66 4.58
N ALA A 48 -13.29 8.73 4.05
CA ALA A 48 -11.83 8.81 4.02
C ALA A 48 -11.34 8.96 2.58
N THR A 49 -10.38 9.84 2.37
CA THR A 49 -9.71 10.04 1.08
C THR A 49 -8.20 9.95 1.29
N LEU A 50 -7.61 8.90 0.73
CA LEU A 50 -6.17 8.71 0.71
C LEU A 50 -5.64 9.20 -0.63
N VAL A 51 -4.66 10.10 -0.61
CA VAL A 51 -3.97 10.57 -1.80
C VAL A 51 -2.50 10.19 -1.69
N ILE A 52 -2.05 9.30 -2.56
CA ILE A 52 -0.63 8.97 -2.70
C ILE A 52 -0.06 9.88 -3.79
N THR A 53 0.81 10.79 -3.38
CA THR A 53 1.34 11.84 -4.25
C THR A 53 2.64 11.46 -4.93
N GLU A 54 3.41 10.56 -4.30
CA GLU A 54 4.73 10.17 -4.80
C GLU A 54 5.03 8.72 -4.41
N GLN A 55 5.62 7.98 -5.32
CA GLN A 55 6.15 6.65 -5.08
C GLN A 55 7.52 6.50 -5.73
N LYS A 56 8.49 6.00 -4.96
CA LYS A 56 9.83 5.63 -5.43
C LYS A 56 10.07 4.16 -5.09
N GLY A 57 10.06 3.31 -6.10
CA GLY A 57 10.09 1.88 -5.87
C GLY A 57 8.90 1.43 -5.01
N ARG A 58 9.17 0.84 -3.87
CA ARG A 58 8.17 0.38 -2.91
C ARG A 58 7.85 1.38 -1.80
N ALA A 59 8.55 2.49 -1.73
CA ALA A 59 8.30 3.55 -0.76
C ALA A 59 7.42 4.65 -1.35
N PHE A 60 6.55 5.21 -0.54
CA PHE A 60 5.62 6.24 -0.99
C PHE A 60 5.33 7.27 0.09
N LYS A 61 4.78 8.38 -0.31
CA LYS A 61 4.21 9.39 0.58
C LYS A 61 2.90 9.92 0.03
N GLY A 62 2.12 10.47 0.92
CA GLY A 62 0.85 11.06 0.59
C GLY A 62 0.17 11.66 1.81
N TYR A 63 -1.12 11.72 1.78
CA TYR A 63 -1.92 12.19 2.91
C TYR A 63 -3.28 11.51 2.97
N LEU A 64 -3.81 11.39 4.17
CA LEU A 64 -5.18 10.99 4.42
C LEU A 64 -6.00 12.23 4.80
N SER A 65 -7.10 12.45 4.09
CA SER A 65 -8.09 13.47 4.40
C SER A 65 -9.34 12.80 4.96
N ARG A 66 -9.88 13.36 6.01
CA ARG A 66 -11.10 12.90 6.67
C ARG A 66 -12.11 14.02 6.68
N THR A 67 -13.28 13.76 6.15
CA THR A 67 -14.43 14.67 6.26
C THR A 67 -15.27 14.25 7.46
N ASN A 68 -15.45 15.15 8.39
CA ASN A 68 -16.34 15.02 9.54
C ASN A 68 -17.22 16.27 9.70
N LYS A 69 -18.08 16.30 10.72
CA LYS A 69 -18.98 17.43 10.97
C LYS A 69 -18.26 18.74 11.34
N GLU A 70 -17.01 18.64 11.76
CA GLU A 70 -16.18 19.76 12.24
C GLU A 70 -15.27 20.31 11.15
N GLY A 71 -15.30 19.72 9.93
CA GLY A 71 -14.50 20.10 8.78
C GLY A 71 -13.57 18.99 8.31
N ASP A 72 -12.69 19.32 7.38
CA ASP A 72 -11.72 18.40 6.80
C ASP A 72 -10.42 18.43 7.60
N GLU A 73 -9.96 17.24 8.00
CA GLU A 73 -8.62 17.04 8.55
C GLU A 73 -7.75 16.36 7.51
N LYS A 74 -6.52 16.82 7.38
CA LYS A 74 -5.52 16.29 6.47
C LYS A 74 -4.26 15.93 7.23
N GLU A 75 -3.81 14.69 7.12
CA GLU A 75 -2.60 14.18 7.77
C GLU A 75 -1.67 13.58 6.74
N GLU A 76 -0.43 14.04 6.73
CA GLU A 76 0.62 13.46 5.89
C GLU A 76 1.03 12.09 6.41
N LEU A 77 1.35 11.17 5.49
CA LEU A 77 1.84 9.84 5.83
C LEU A 77 2.94 9.37 4.87
N TRP A 78 3.77 8.51 5.40
CA TRP A 78 4.85 7.83 4.68
C TRP A 78 4.65 6.35 4.80
N GLY A 79 4.94 5.61 3.74
CA GLY A 79 4.72 4.18 3.73
C GLY A 79 5.67 3.41 2.83
N ALA A 80 5.63 2.10 2.96
CA ALA A 80 6.39 1.17 2.15
C ALA A 80 5.64 -0.15 1.97
N MET A 81 5.86 -0.78 0.82
CA MET A 81 5.32 -2.10 0.48
C MET A 81 6.37 -3.19 0.69
N THR A 82 5.93 -4.39 1.05
CA THR A 82 6.79 -5.57 0.96
C THR A 82 7.17 -5.87 -0.50
N PRO A 83 8.27 -6.61 -0.75
CA PRO A 83 8.64 -7.01 -2.11
C PRO A 83 7.53 -7.70 -2.91
N GLY A 84 6.64 -8.43 -2.25
CA GLY A 84 5.46 -9.04 -2.87
C GLY A 84 4.34 -8.05 -3.22
N GLY A 85 4.44 -6.80 -2.76
CA GLY A 85 3.52 -5.71 -3.13
C GLY A 85 2.11 -5.79 -2.52
N ARG A 86 1.85 -6.71 -1.60
CA ARG A 86 0.51 -6.92 -1.03
C ARG A 86 0.35 -6.33 0.37
N LEU A 87 1.35 -6.50 1.21
CA LEU A 87 1.36 -5.95 2.56
C LEU A 87 2.08 -4.62 2.56
N ILE A 88 1.42 -3.61 3.10
CA ILE A 88 1.86 -2.23 3.06
C ILE A 88 1.73 -1.67 4.47
N ALA A 89 2.75 -0.98 4.92
CA ALA A 89 2.76 -0.28 6.20
C ALA A 89 2.98 1.21 5.98
N GLY A 90 2.43 2.02 6.87
CA GLY A 90 2.64 3.46 6.86
C GLY A 90 2.59 4.04 8.27
N ALA A 91 3.02 5.26 8.38
CA ALA A 91 2.97 6.02 9.63
C ALA A 91 2.74 7.51 9.36
N ASP A 92 2.11 8.16 10.31
CA ASP A 92 2.09 9.61 10.47
C ASP A 92 2.73 9.99 11.82
N ASP A 93 2.60 11.23 12.24
CA ASP A 93 3.20 11.72 13.50
C ASP A 93 2.58 11.10 14.76
N GLU A 94 1.40 10.50 14.67
CA GLU A 94 0.63 10.05 15.83
C GLU A 94 0.38 8.55 15.86
N GLY A 95 0.38 7.88 14.73
CA GLY A 95 0.01 6.47 14.67
C GLY A 95 0.54 5.74 13.45
N VAL A 96 0.05 4.53 13.28
CA VAL A 96 0.49 3.62 12.23
C VAL A 96 -0.67 3.13 11.37
N TYR A 97 -0.37 2.95 10.09
CA TYR A 97 -1.27 2.38 9.09
C TYR A 97 -0.81 0.99 8.70
N SER A 98 -1.77 0.12 8.48
CA SER A 98 -1.58 -1.10 7.72
C SER A 98 -2.53 -1.10 6.52
N PHE A 99 -2.02 -1.49 5.37
CA PHE A 99 -2.80 -1.55 4.13
C PHE A 99 -2.67 -2.94 3.52
N LEU A 100 -3.75 -3.39 2.92
CA LEU A 100 -3.78 -4.61 2.12
C LEU A 100 -4.31 -4.27 0.73
N LEU A 101 -3.49 -4.47 -0.29
CA LEU A 101 -3.92 -4.31 -1.66
C LEU A 101 -4.75 -5.53 -2.09
N ILE A 102 -6.05 -5.33 -2.27
CA ILE A 102 -6.99 -6.39 -2.67
C ILE A 102 -6.86 -6.66 -4.18
N ASN A 103 -6.84 -5.60 -4.97
CA ASN A 103 -6.55 -5.58 -6.40
C ASN A 103 -6.01 -4.21 -6.80
N GLN A 104 -5.78 -3.96 -8.08
CA GLN A 104 -5.20 -2.70 -8.56
C GLN A 104 -6.01 -1.44 -8.19
N ASN A 105 -7.30 -1.58 -7.87
CA ASN A 105 -8.21 -0.48 -7.63
C ASN A 105 -8.89 -0.51 -6.26
N THR A 106 -8.56 -1.49 -5.41
CA THR A 106 -9.18 -1.67 -4.10
C THR A 106 -8.11 -1.90 -3.04
N LEU A 107 -8.17 -1.12 -1.98
CA LEU A 107 -7.20 -1.08 -0.90
C LEU A 107 -7.94 -1.06 0.45
N ASP A 108 -7.69 -2.04 1.29
CA ASP A 108 -8.13 -1.98 2.68
C ASP A 108 -7.06 -1.30 3.53
N TYR A 109 -7.47 -0.45 4.47
CA TYR A 109 -6.56 0.07 5.46
C TYR A 109 -7.14 0.04 6.86
N CYS A 110 -6.26 -0.08 7.84
CA CYS A 110 -6.53 0.27 9.23
C CYS A 110 -5.48 1.24 9.74
N TYR A 111 -5.90 2.14 10.59
CA TYR A 111 -5.05 3.07 11.33
C TYR A 111 -5.24 2.86 12.83
N VAL A 112 -4.16 2.83 13.56
CA VAL A 112 -4.20 2.73 15.01
C VAL A 112 -3.30 3.78 15.64
N GLU A 113 -3.81 4.34 16.73
CA GLU A 113 -3.13 5.32 17.56
C GLU A 113 -3.28 4.89 19.02
N SER A 114 -2.18 4.92 19.75
CA SER A 114 -2.13 4.58 21.17
C SER A 114 -2.02 5.85 22.03
N GLY A 115 -1.76 5.71 23.31
CA GLY A 115 -1.60 6.83 24.24
C GLY A 115 -2.83 7.05 25.11
N LYS A 116 -3.11 8.30 25.50
CA LYS A 116 -4.22 8.64 26.39
C LYS A 116 -5.60 8.53 25.73
N GLY A 117 -5.67 8.74 24.43
CA GLY A 117 -6.88 8.66 23.62
C GLY A 117 -6.76 7.65 22.49
N PRO A 118 -6.59 6.35 22.79
CA PRO A 118 -6.42 5.34 21.76
C PRO A 118 -7.62 5.26 20.82
N ARG A 119 -7.34 5.01 19.55
CA ARG A 119 -8.35 4.83 18.51
C ARG A 119 -7.91 3.86 17.43
N ALA A 120 -8.88 3.25 16.79
CA ALA A 120 -8.69 2.43 15.61
C ALA A 120 -9.71 2.81 14.53
N VAL A 121 -9.27 2.87 13.31
CA VAL A 121 -10.09 3.23 12.13
C VAL A 121 -9.78 2.24 11.03
N CYS A 122 -10.80 1.70 10.38
CA CYS A 122 -10.62 0.90 9.17
C CYS A 122 -11.56 1.35 8.06
N ALA A 123 -11.15 1.15 6.82
CA ALA A 123 -11.96 1.39 5.65
C ALA A 123 -11.51 0.54 4.47
N ARG A 124 -12.43 0.30 3.55
CA ARG A 124 -12.12 -0.13 2.19
C ARG A 124 -12.16 1.07 1.27
N LEU A 125 -11.08 1.29 0.55
CA LEU A 125 -10.93 2.38 -0.39
C LEU A 125 -10.91 1.88 -1.82
N VAL A 126 -11.51 2.65 -2.70
CA VAL A 126 -11.52 2.40 -4.14
C VAL A 126 -10.82 3.55 -4.85
N ARG A 127 -9.97 3.22 -5.83
CA ARG A 127 -9.25 4.21 -6.62
C ARG A 127 -10.23 5.02 -7.47
N LYS A 128 -10.12 6.34 -7.40
CA LYS A 128 -10.82 7.23 -8.34
C LYS A 128 -10.20 7.13 -9.73
N ARG A 129 -11.05 7.06 -10.72
CA ARG A 129 -10.68 7.15 -12.13
C ARG A 129 -10.61 8.60 -12.58
#